data_d24d629e8eebe1d7cdf15e2d33703e99
#
_entry.id   d24d629e8eebe1d7cdf15e2d33703e99
#
_cell.length_a   1.000
_cell.length_b   1.000
_cell.length_c   1.000
_cell.angle_alpha   90.00
_cell.angle_beta   90.00
_cell.angle_gamma   90.00
#
_symmetry.space_group_name_H-M   'P 1'
#
loop_
_entity.id
_entity.type
_entity.pdbx_description
1 polymer ?
#
loop_
_entity_poly.entity_id
_entity_poly.type
_entity_poly.pdbx_seq_one_letter_code
_entity_poly.pdbx_strand_id
1 'polypeptide(L)'
;MPFLLFRTAAAAQREEQIIIKAVSGEILQGEELSEPAVQIYADGSEKAVLDKKSGYTAGDLLNDLKSGKGYTLKCEADASLEGDYPVEIVLDGDMSSALKNAWIGLVSIKTEDGLIRVKNPVGEWEGSKFRRYDGSYVLSDFVVSKGNTYYFDGDGNKVSGLTNIEGAVYYFDRDGIMQTGWQEIEESRYYFTDKGAAAVGWQELDGATYYFDKEAKMATGETYLGLTLCLFDKDGKLLSKKESSIDPNRPMVALTFDDGPGPRTKELLDALQKYNGHATFFMLGQKVPSYAEVVKRMKELGCELGNHSYDHADLSKMDAAGVQSEVDKTNENISQAAGQGASVMRPPYGAISSTMKTTIGMPMMLWNIDTLDWKTRDAQKTIDAVMGSVKDGDIILMHDIHTESVDAALELIPRLMDEGYQLVTVSELAAAKGNELQNGGVYTDF
;
A
#
# COMPACT_ATOMS: atom_id res chain seq x y z
N MET A 1 9.69 -106.30 6.87
CA MET A 1 10.36 -105.11 7.43
C MET A 1 10.27 -103.99 6.36
N PRO A 2 9.55 -102.90 6.57
CA PRO A 2 9.56 -101.79 5.62
C PRO A 2 10.64 -100.82 5.97
N PHE A 3 11.45 -100.43 4.94
CA PHE A 3 12.46 -99.38 5.05
C PHE A 3 11.76 -97.98 5.15
N LEU A 4 11.95 -97.32 6.29
CA LEU A 4 11.58 -95.93 6.46
C LEU A 4 12.59 -95.05 5.73
N LEU A 5 12.21 -94.44 4.63
CA LEU A 5 12.95 -93.34 3.97
C LEU A 5 12.68 -92.06 4.77
N PHE A 6 13.67 -91.61 5.56
CA PHE A 6 13.70 -90.28 6.09
C PHE A 6 14.02 -89.28 4.93
N ARG A 7 12.99 -88.60 4.44
CA ARG A 7 13.21 -87.34 3.66
C ARG A 7 13.54 -86.25 4.68
N THR A 8 14.81 -85.88 4.74
CA THR A 8 15.21 -84.62 5.36
C THR A 8 14.60 -83.50 4.51
N ALA A 9 13.60 -82.81 5.05
CA ALA A 9 13.13 -81.54 4.46
C ALA A 9 14.32 -80.55 4.52
N ALA A 10 14.87 -80.17 3.41
CA ALA A 10 15.77 -79.06 3.36
C ALA A 10 15.00 -77.86 3.94
N ALA A 11 15.50 -77.26 4.99
CA ALA A 11 14.93 -76.02 5.51
C ALA A 11 14.99 -74.99 4.34
N ALA A 12 13.81 -74.43 3.98
CA ALA A 12 13.76 -73.35 2.98
C ALA A 12 14.69 -72.22 3.46
N GLN A 13 15.71 -71.94 2.67
CA GLN A 13 16.62 -70.88 3.00
C GLN A 13 15.79 -69.57 3.04
N ARG A 14 15.74 -68.93 4.20
CA ARG A 14 15.01 -67.66 4.37
C ARG A 14 15.77 -66.59 3.55
N GLU A 15 15.06 -65.83 2.77
CA GLU A 15 15.60 -64.69 2.06
C GLU A 15 16.23 -63.72 3.07
N GLU A 16 17.45 -63.30 2.86
CA GLU A 16 18.14 -62.35 3.71
C GLU A 16 17.72 -60.92 3.29
N GLN A 17 17.47 -60.06 4.29
CA GLN A 17 17.08 -58.68 4.03
C GLN A 17 18.15 -57.73 4.51
N ILE A 18 18.63 -56.85 3.61
CA ILE A 18 19.49 -55.72 3.92
C ILE A 18 18.65 -54.45 3.91
N ILE A 19 18.83 -53.60 4.92
CA ILE A 19 18.13 -52.33 5.07
C ILE A 19 19.14 -51.21 4.87
N ILE A 20 18.85 -50.30 3.96
CA ILE A 20 19.57 -49.05 3.78
C ILE A 20 18.63 -47.92 4.21
N LYS A 21 18.99 -47.22 5.28
CA LYS A 21 18.18 -46.15 5.88
C LYS A 21 18.91 -44.85 5.83
N ALA A 22 18.36 -43.85 5.16
CA ALA A 22 18.89 -42.50 5.20
C ALA A 22 18.64 -41.84 6.56
N VAL A 23 19.65 -41.16 7.09
CA VAL A 23 19.57 -40.50 8.39
C VAL A 23 18.91 -39.15 8.18
N SER A 24 17.81 -38.91 8.89
CA SER A 24 17.17 -37.59 8.93
C SER A 24 17.95 -36.64 9.83
N GLY A 25 17.98 -35.37 9.46
CA GLY A 25 18.69 -34.32 10.21
C GLY A 25 17.93 -33.00 10.20
N GLU A 26 18.29 -32.12 11.12
CA GLU A 26 17.80 -30.75 11.19
C GLU A 26 18.99 -29.78 11.21
N ILE A 27 18.94 -28.71 10.46
CA ILE A 27 19.89 -27.60 10.45
C ILE A 27 19.15 -26.27 10.48
N LEU A 28 19.79 -25.20 10.92
CA LEU A 28 19.25 -23.86 10.76
C LEU A 28 19.60 -23.30 9.38
N GLN A 29 18.72 -22.49 8.86
CA GLN A 29 18.93 -21.78 7.60
C GLN A 29 20.25 -20.96 7.65
N GLY A 30 21.11 -21.16 6.67
CA GLY A 30 22.44 -20.53 6.60
C GLY A 30 23.56 -21.33 7.26
N GLU A 31 23.28 -22.45 7.93
CA GLU A 31 24.32 -23.37 8.42
C GLU A 31 24.87 -24.23 7.26
N GLU A 32 26.06 -24.77 7.45
CA GLU A 32 26.69 -25.65 6.46
C GLU A 32 25.95 -26.98 6.37
N LEU A 33 25.53 -27.36 5.16
CA LEU A 33 24.88 -28.65 4.90
C LEU A 33 25.94 -29.74 4.80
N SER A 34 25.92 -30.68 5.75
CA SER A 34 26.73 -31.89 5.65
C SER A 34 26.13 -32.90 4.66
N GLU A 35 26.96 -33.75 4.06
CA GLU A 35 26.47 -34.82 3.19
C GLU A 35 25.52 -35.74 3.97
N PRO A 36 24.38 -36.16 3.36
CA PRO A 36 23.46 -37.08 3.99
C PRO A 36 24.13 -38.41 4.33
N ALA A 37 23.95 -38.89 5.55
CA ALA A 37 24.46 -40.15 6.01
C ALA A 37 23.43 -41.28 5.85
N VAL A 38 23.94 -42.55 5.84
CA VAL A 38 23.09 -43.75 5.84
C VAL A 38 23.48 -44.70 6.95
N GLN A 39 22.51 -45.43 7.43
CA GLN A 39 22.70 -46.61 8.28
C GLN A 39 22.37 -47.84 7.44
N ILE A 40 23.29 -48.83 7.43
CA ILE A 40 23.13 -50.06 6.64
C ILE A 40 23.36 -51.24 7.54
N TYR A 41 22.37 -52.11 7.59
CA TYR A 41 22.40 -53.33 8.43
C TYR A 41 21.60 -54.46 7.76
N ALA A 42 21.91 -55.70 8.15
CA ALA A 42 21.20 -56.88 7.69
C ALA A 42 20.25 -57.46 8.80
N ASP A 43 19.11 -57.95 8.36
CA ASP A 43 18.21 -58.81 9.18
C ASP A 43 18.35 -60.25 8.66
N GLY A 44 19.41 -60.95 9.16
CA GLY A 44 19.69 -62.30 8.71
C GLY A 44 21.09 -62.78 9.07
N SER A 45 21.48 -63.91 8.51
CA SER A 45 22.76 -64.58 8.84
C SER A 45 23.96 -64.09 8.00
N GLU A 46 23.71 -63.30 6.97
CA GLU A 46 24.70 -62.78 6.01
C GLU A 46 25.46 -63.86 5.21
N LYS A 47 24.97 -65.11 5.27
CA LYS A 47 25.70 -66.26 4.71
C LYS A 47 25.19 -66.72 3.33
N ALA A 48 24.12 -66.13 2.83
CA ALA A 48 23.58 -66.50 1.53
C ALA A 48 24.66 -66.27 0.44
N VAL A 49 24.97 -67.30 -0.34
CA VAL A 49 25.91 -67.22 -1.45
C VAL A 49 25.22 -66.67 -2.66
N LEU A 50 25.60 -65.47 -3.09
CA LEU A 50 25.02 -64.71 -4.21
C LEU A 50 25.69 -65.05 -5.56
N ASP A 51 26.99 -65.39 -5.53
CA ASP A 51 27.67 -65.91 -6.69
C ASP A 51 28.56 -67.10 -6.32
N LYS A 52 28.21 -68.27 -6.84
CA LYS A 52 28.94 -69.54 -6.56
C LYS A 52 30.34 -69.59 -7.15
N LYS A 53 30.64 -68.83 -8.20
CA LYS A 53 31.94 -68.83 -8.84
C LYS A 53 32.99 -68.05 -8.06
N SER A 54 32.60 -66.88 -7.60
CA SER A 54 33.45 -65.98 -6.80
C SER A 54 33.39 -66.26 -5.31
N GLY A 55 32.34 -66.95 -4.84
CA GLY A 55 32.03 -67.12 -3.43
C GLY A 55 31.42 -65.90 -2.78
N TYR A 56 30.96 -64.90 -3.56
CA TYR A 56 30.39 -63.64 -3.07
C TYR A 56 29.11 -63.92 -2.26
N THR A 57 29.02 -63.36 -1.07
CA THR A 57 27.94 -63.61 -0.12
C THR A 57 27.09 -62.35 0.18
N ALA A 58 25.99 -62.51 0.87
CA ALA A 58 25.18 -61.39 1.38
C ALA A 58 25.99 -60.47 2.35
N GLY A 59 26.94 -61.06 3.11
CA GLY A 59 27.87 -60.30 3.96
C GLY A 59 28.86 -59.45 3.15
N ASP A 60 29.32 -59.96 2.01
CA ASP A 60 30.16 -59.18 1.11
C ASP A 60 29.38 -58.04 0.47
N LEU A 61 28.14 -58.28 0.04
CA LEU A 61 27.21 -57.26 -0.43
C LEU A 61 26.95 -56.19 0.65
N LEU A 62 26.73 -56.60 1.90
CA LEU A 62 26.53 -55.67 3.01
C LEU A 62 27.76 -54.74 3.20
N ASN A 63 28.97 -55.32 3.09
CA ASN A 63 30.23 -54.56 3.17
C ASN A 63 30.40 -53.59 1.99
N ASP A 64 30.07 -54.02 0.78
CA ASP A 64 30.08 -53.14 -0.39
C ASP A 64 29.11 -51.97 -0.25
N LEU A 65 27.89 -52.21 0.21
CA LEU A 65 26.91 -51.16 0.47
C LEU A 65 27.42 -50.20 1.56
N LYS A 66 27.98 -50.72 2.68
CA LYS A 66 28.61 -49.88 3.73
C LYS A 66 29.76 -49.04 3.23
N SER A 67 30.43 -49.45 2.16
CA SER A 67 31.50 -48.70 1.51
C SER A 67 30.98 -47.68 0.46
N GLY A 68 29.66 -47.55 0.33
CA GLY A 68 29.02 -46.61 -0.56
C GLY A 68 28.81 -47.10 -2.02
N LYS A 69 28.94 -48.43 -2.26
CA LYS A 69 28.73 -49.02 -3.58
C LYS A 69 27.27 -49.49 -3.73
N GLY A 70 26.77 -49.49 -4.97
CA GLY A 70 25.47 -50.08 -5.33
C GLY A 70 24.25 -49.21 -5.11
N TYR A 71 24.40 -48.01 -4.59
CA TYR A 71 23.35 -47.00 -4.43
C TYR A 71 23.91 -45.58 -4.52
N THR A 72 23.03 -44.61 -4.75
CA THR A 72 23.30 -43.17 -4.64
C THR A 72 22.23 -42.49 -3.75
N LEU A 73 22.62 -41.40 -3.10
CA LEU A 73 21.69 -40.52 -2.38
C LEU A 73 21.33 -39.34 -3.26
N LYS A 74 20.06 -39.05 -3.34
CA LYS A 74 19.54 -37.82 -3.96
C LYS A 74 18.96 -36.94 -2.88
N CYS A 75 19.50 -35.74 -2.75
CA CYS A 75 18.98 -34.71 -1.86
C CYS A 75 19.22 -33.38 -2.53
N GLU A 76 18.15 -32.58 -2.69
CA GLU A 76 18.19 -31.23 -3.25
C GLU A 76 18.06 -30.16 -2.15
N ALA A 77 18.55 -30.48 -0.94
CA ALA A 77 18.50 -29.54 0.17
C ALA A 77 19.33 -28.29 -0.13
N ASP A 78 18.69 -27.14 0.06
CA ASP A 78 19.32 -25.84 0.00
C ASP A 78 19.29 -25.22 1.41
N ALA A 79 20.45 -25.13 2.03
CA ALA A 79 20.58 -24.57 3.38
C ALA A 79 20.24 -23.06 3.44
N SER A 80 20.14 -22.37 2.31
CA SER A 80 19.69 -20.98 2.26
C SER A 80 18.18 -20.83 2.30
N LEU A 81 17.41 -21.92 2.14
CA LEU A 81 15.95 -21.91 2.05
C LEU A 81 15.32 -22.82 3.12
N GLU A 82 14.44 -22.25 3.94
CA GLU A 82 13.64 -23.00 4.91
C GLU A 82 12.73 -24.01 4.20
N GLY A 83 12.78 -25.28 4.65
CA GLY A 83 11.96 -26.33 4.04
C GLY A 83 12.31 -27.73 4.51
N ASP A 84 11.50 -28.68 4.06
CA ASP A 84 11.66 -30.11 4.24
C ASP A 84 12.16 -30.74 2.93
N TYR A 85 13.36 -31.31 2.93
CA TYR A 85 14.01 -31.86 1.76
C TYR A 85 14.17 -33.38 1.92
N PRO A 86 13.52 -34.20 1.08
CA PRO A 86 13.67 -35.65 1.13
C PRO A 86 15.09 -36.07 0.75
N VAL A 87 15.57 -37.12 1.41
CA VAL A 87 16.81 -37.83 1.07
C VAL A 87 16.41 -39.19 0.52
N GLU A 88 16.41 -39.31 -0.81
CA GLU A 88 16.02 -40.54 -1.49
C GLU A 88 17.23 -41.46 -1.69
N ILE A 89 17.02 -42.77 -1.46
CA ILE A 89 18.01 -43.82 -1.73
C ILE A 89 17.67 -44.46 -3.06
N VAL A 90 18.56 -44.32 -4.04
CA VAL A 90 18.38 -44.89 -5.38
C VAL A 90 19.39 -46.00 -5.58
N LEU A 91 18.94 -47.25 -5.73
CA LEU A 91 19.81 -48.40 -6.06
C LEU A 91 20.31 -48.24 -7.51
N ASP A 92 21.60 -48.58 -7.71
CA ASP A 92 22.21 -48.58 -9.05
C ASP A 92 21.49 -49.56 -9.99
N GLY A 93 21.61 -49.32 -11.29
CA GLY A 93 20.99 -50.18 -12.28
C GLY A 93 21.45 -51.64 -12.23
N ASP A 94 22.75 -51.85 -11.97
CA ASP A 94 23.33 -53.18 -11.83
C ASP A 94 22.82 -53.89 -10.57
N MET A 95 22.72 -53.18 -9.43
CA MET A 95 22.19 -53.65 -8.18
C MET A 95 20.69 -54.02 -8.36
N SER A 96 19.90 -53.13 -8.92
CA SER A 96 18.47 -53.34 -9.19
C SER A 96 18.27 -54.54 -10.12
N SER A 97 19.12 -54.74 -11.11
CA SER A 97 19.07 -55.88 -12.01
C SER A 97 19.44 -57.20 -11.33
N ALA A 98 20.50 -57.19 -10.50
CA ALA A 98 20.93 -58.38 -9.74
C ALA A 98 19.85 -58.86 -8.79
N LEU A 99 19.20 -57.94 -8.06
CA LEU A 99 18.09 -58.28 -7.13
C LEU A 99 16.90 -58.91 -7.85
N LYS A 100 16.56 -58.46 -9.07
CA LYS A 100 15.44 -58.94 -9.86
C LYS A 100 15.70 -60.26 -10.57
N ASN A 101 16.99 -60.63 -10.75
CA ASN A 101 17.35 -61.77 -11.57
C ASN A 101 18.25 -62.77 -10.79
N ALA A 102 19.55 -62.44 -10.67
CA ALA A 102 20.55 -63.38 -10.12
C ALA A 102 20.38 -63.67 -8.63
N TRP A 103 19.85 -62.70 -7.84
CA TRP A 103 19.75 -62.81 -6.39
C TRP A 103 18.30 -62.95 -5.88
N ILE A 104 17.37 -63.16 -6.81
CA ILE A 104 15.95 -63.33 -6.43
C ILE A 104 15.74 -64.49 -5.44
N GLY A 105 15.07 -64.21 -4.33
CA GLY A 105 14.81 -65.17 -3.25
C GLY A 105 16.07 -65.52 -2.38
N LEU A 106 17.24 -64.90 -2.66
CA LEU A 106 18.44 -65.05 -1.85
C LEU A 106 18.65 -63.85 -0.92
N VAL A 107 18.51 -62.63 -1.46
CA VAL A 107 18.63 -61.36 -0.74
C VAL A 107 17.66 -60.34 -1.28
N SER A 108 17.14 -59.52 -0.40
CA SER A 108 16.38 -58.29 -0.75
C SER A 108 17.01 -57.08 -0.10
N ILE A 109 16.86 -55.90 -0.75
CA ILE A 109 17.25 -54.61 -0.21
C ILE A 109 16.02 -53.77 -0.01
N LYS A 110 15.79 -53.35 1.24
CA LYS A 110 14.77 -52.36 1.61
C LYS A 110 15.43 -50.99 1.78
N THR A 111 14.94 -49.99 1.10
CA THR A 111 15.34 -48.60 1.29
C THR A 111 14.35 -47.87 2.19
N GLU A 112 14.85 -47.06 3.11
CA GLU A 112 14.06 -46.14 3.94
C GLU A 112 14.63 -44.74 3.78
N ASP A 113 13.86 -43.91 3.08
CA ASP A 113 14.26 -42.53 2.81
C ASP A 113 14.33 -41.71 4.09
N GLY A 114 15.13 -40.65 4.05
CA GLY A 114 15.32 -39.70 5.15
C GLY A 114 14.74 -38.33 4.83
N LEU A 115 14.97 -37.40 5.73
CA LEU A 115 14.53 -36.02 5.59
C LEU A 115 15.60 -35.10 6.18
N ILE A 116 15.98 -34.07 5.42
CA ILE A 116 16.72 -32.92 5.96
C ILE A 116 15.74 -31.78 6.10
N ARG A 117 15.60 -31.26 7.31
CA ARG A 117 14.79 -30.10 7.62
C ARG A 117 15.67 -28.90 7.85
N VAL A 118 15.52 -27.87 6.98
CA VAL A 118 16.13 -26.55 7.15
C VAL A 118 15.15 -25.67 7.90
N LYS A 119 15.49 -25.32 9.13
CA LYS A 119 14.63 -24.52 10.03
C LYS A 119 14.93 -23.03 9.94
N ASN A 120 13.92 -22.21 10.16
CA ASN A 120 14.12 -20.77 10.34
C ASN A 120 15.03 -20.50 11.56
N PRO A 121 16.02 -19.58 11.46
CA PRO A 121 16.94 -19.31 12.58
C PRO A 121 16.26 -18.56 13.76
N VAL A 122 15.12 -17.90 13.51
CA VAL A 122 14.41 -17.12 14.55
C VAL A 122 13.48 -17.99 15.39
N GLY A 123 12.77 -18.93 14.75
CA GLY A 123 11.76 -19.76 15.42
C GLY A 123 10.92 -20.58 14.44
N GLU A 124 9.70 -20.89 14.84
CA GLU A 124 8.79 -21.72 14.05
C GLU A 124 7.34 -21.22 14.14
N TRP A 125 6.53 -21.58 13.12
CA TRP A 125 5.11 -21.27 13.11
C TRP A 125 4.34 -22.10 14.14
N GLU A 126 3.52 -21.42 14.96
CA GLU A 126 2.55 -22.01 15.86
C GLU A 126 1.15 -21.46 15.53
N GLY A 127 0.46 -22.11 14.62
CA GLY A 127 -0.80 -21.58 14.04
C GLY A 127 -0.56 -20.31 13.23
N SER A 128 -1.17 -19.19 13.64
CA SER A 128 -1.01 -17.88 13.00
C SER A 128 0.10 -17.02 13.61
N LYS A 129 0.78 -17.51 14.66
CA LYS A 129 1.85 -16.82 15.38
C LYS A 129 3.21 -17.42 15.05
N PHE A 130 4.26 -16.65 15.28
CA PHE A 130 5.65 -17.12 15.13
C PHE A 130 6.32 -17.18 16.50
N ARG A 131 6.71 -18.38 16.93
CA ARG A 131 7.28 -18.64 18.23
C ARG A 131 8.80 -18.78 18.14
N ARG A 132 9.53 -18.01 18.93
CA ARG A 132 10.99 -18.11 19.06
C ARG A 132 11.38 -19.38 19.80
N TYR A 133 12.61 -19.84 19.62
CA TYR A 133 13.11 -21.06 20.31
C TYR A 133 13.26 -20.91 21.83
N ASP A 134 13.27 -19.68 22.36
CA ASP A 134 13.21 -19.41 23.80
C ASP A 134 11.77 -19.51 24.39
N GLY A 135 10.80 -19.79 23.54
CA GLY A 135 9.40 -19.92 23.91
C GLY A 135 8.58 -18.63 23.84
N SER A 136 9.19 -17.47 23.59
CA SER A 136 8.49 -16.21 23.38
C SER A 136 7.89 -16.12 21.97
N TYR A 137 6.88 -15.27 21.78
CA TYR A 137 6.37 -14.95 20.45
C TYR A 137 7.08 -13.73 19.86
N VAL A 138 7.11 -13.65 18.52
CA VAL A 138 7.52 -12.44 17.82
C VAL A 138 6.42 -11.39 17.99
N LEU A 139 6.79 -10.19 18.45
CA LEU A 139 5.91 -9.07 18.70
C LEU A 139 6.50 -7.82 18.06
N SER A 140 5.67 -7.01 17.38
CA SER A 140 6.05 -5.76 16.71
C SER A 140 7.34 -5.89 15.88
N ASP A 141 7.47 -6.97 15.11
CA ASP A 141 8.72 -7.29 14.42
C ASP A 141 8.46 -8.06 13.12
N PHE A 142 9.43 -7.97 12.20
CA PHE A 142 9.42 -8.70 10.94
C PHE A 142 10.06 -10.09 11.09
N VAL A 143 9.53 -11.03 10.33
CA VAL A 143 10.12 -12.38 10.18
C VAL A 143 10.16 -12.75 8.71
N VAL A 144 11.31 -13.25 8.26
CA VAL A 144 11.42 -13.93 6.96
C VAL A 144 11.28 -15.41 7.18
N SER A 145 10.30 -16.04 6.53
CA SER A 145 10.08 -17.49 6.57
C SER A 145 9.72 -18.00 5.17
N LYS A 146 10.39 -19.03 4.72
CA LYS A 146 10.23 -19.64 3.38
C LYS A 146 10.33 -18.61 2.24
N GLY A 147 11.25 -17.65 2.38
CA GLY A 147 11.47 -16.59 1.41
C GLY A 147 10.46 -15.45 1.42
N ASN A 148 9.44 -15.51 2.27
CA ASN A 148 8.43 -14.47 2.43
C ASN A 148 8.65 -13.66 3.71
N THR A 149 8.35 -12.37 3.67
CA THR A 149 8.43 -11.48 4.83
C THR A 149 7.03 -11.28 5.43
N TYR A 150 6.95 -11.39 6.73
CA TYR A 150 5.75 -11.21 7.54
C TYR A 150 6.01 -10.16 8.62
N TYR A 151 4.97 -9.49 9.11
CA TYR A 151 5.04 -8.64 10.29
C TYR A 151 4.02 -9.10 11.32
N PHE A 152 4.41 -9.07 12.58
CA PHE A 152 3.57 -9.42 13.72
C PHE A 152 3.33 -8.17 14.56
N ASP A 153 2.08 -7.91 14.92
CA ASP A 153 1.68 -6.80 15.77
C ASP A 153 2.15 -6.96 17.23
N GLY A 154 1.80 -6.00 18.09
CA GLY A 154 2.16 -6.05 19.52
C GLY A 154 1.53 -7.21 20.30
N ASP A 155 0.51 -7.87 19.76
CA ASP A 155 -0.14 -9.05 20.32
C ASP A 155 0.38 -10.35 19.68
N GLY A 156 1.32 -10.26 18.76
CA GLY A 156 1.91 -11.37 18.02
C GLY A 156 1.00 -11.93 16.93
N ASN A 157 0.02 -11.17 16.46
CA ASN A 157 -0.82 -11.59 15.35
C ASN A 157 -0.17 -11.15 14.04
N LYS A 158 -0.19 -12.03 13.05
CA LYS A 158 0.24 -11.72 11.69
C LYS A 158 -0.69 -10.67 11.09
N VAL A 159 -0.15 -9.57 10.57
CA VAL A 159 -0.93 -8.50 9.94
C VAL A 159 -1.28 -8.81 8.47
N SER A 160 -2.31 -8.15 7.95
CA SER A 160 -2.69 -8.14 6.53
C SER A 160 -3.30 -6.79 6.14
N GLY A 161 -3.27 -6.47 4.85
CA GLY A 161 -3.71 -5.16 4.35
C GLY A 161 -2.66 -4.06 4.50
N LEU A 162 -3.06 -2.82 4.30
CA LEU A 162 -2.21 -1.65 4.54
C LEU A 162 -1.95 -1.49 6.04
N THR A 163 -0.69 -1.43 6.42
CA THR A 163 -0.27 -1.37 7.83
C THR A 163 0.79 -0.28 8.00
N ASN A 164 0.57 0.65 8.93
CA ASN A 164 1.58 1.63 9.30
C ASN A 164 2.50 1.03 10.36
N ILE A 165 3.80 1.00 10.07
CA ILE A 165 4.83 0.49 10.96
C ILE A 165 5.88 1.60 11.08
N GLU A 166 6.01 2.17 12.26
CA GLU A 166 6.98 3.25 12.59
C GLU A 166 6.92 4.44 11.61
N GLY A 167 5.72 4.78 11.12
CA GLY A 167 5.49 5.90 10.22
C GLY A 167 5.63 5.59 8.72
N ALA A 168 6.06 4.39 8.36
CA ALA A 168 6.06 3.91 6.98
C ALA A 168 4.85 2.97 6.72
N VAL A 169 4.28 3.07 5.53
CA VAL A 169 3.16 2.21 5.12
C VAL A 169 3.71 0.98 4.42
N TYR A 170 3.22 -0.19 4.81
CA TYR A 170 3.51 -1.50 4.20
C TYR A 170 2.21 -2.13 3.74
N TYR A 171 2.29 -3.04 2.78
CA TYR A 171 1.15 -3.83 2.36
C TYR A 171 1.45 -5.32 2.49
N PHE A 172 0.55 -6.02 3.17
CA PHE A 172 0.59 -7.48 3.32
C PHE A 172 -0.66 -8.07 2.65
N ASP A 173 -0.49 -9.10 1.87
CA ASP A 173 -1.62 -9.78 1.25
C ASP A 173 -2.49 -10.51 2.28
N ARG A 174 -3.49 -11.26 1.80
CA ARG A 174 -4.41 -12.01 2.69
C ARG A 174 -3.72 -13.10 3.49
N ASP A 175 -2.59 -13.60 2.98
CA ASP A 175 -1.76 -14.60 3.67
C ASP A 175 -0.73 -13.93 4.60
N GLY A 176 -0.74 -12.61 4.69
CA GLY A 176 0.17 -11.78 5.49
C GLY A 176 1.56 -11.67 4.90
N ILE A 177 1.75 -11.96 3.62
CA ILE A 177 3.03 -11.83 2.93
C ILE A 177 3.22 -10.38 2.49
N MET A 178 4.34 -9.76 2.90
CA MET A 178 4.71 -8.41 2.50
C MET A 178 4.85 -8.30 0.99
N GLN A 179 4.21 -7.31 0.41
CA GLN A 179 4.22 -7.04 -1.02
C GLN A 179 5.21 -5.93 -1.36
N THR A 180 5.78 -6.01 -2.57
CA THR A 180 6.68 -5.00 -3.14
C THR A 180 6.23 -4.61 -4.55
N GLY A 181 6.82 -3.56 -5.12
CA GLY A 181 6.47 -3.07 -6.44
C GLY A 181 5.10 -2.39 -6.49
N TRP A 182 4.52 -2.33 -7.68
CA TRP A 182 3.23 -1.70 -7.91
C TRP A 182 2.08 -2.53 -7.33
N GLN A 183 1.20 -1.88 -6.56
CA GLN A 183 -0.01 -2.49 -6.00
C GLN A 183 -1.20 -1.57 -6.25
N GLU A 184 -2.33 -2.17 -6.63
CA GLU A 184 -3.61 -1.49 -6.73
C GLU A 184 -4.48 -1.97 -5.57
N ILE A 185 -4.80 -1.05 -4.65
CA ILE A 185 -5.50 -1.37 -3.41
C ILE A 185 -6.69 -0.44 -3.32
N GLU A 186 -7.89 -1.01 -3.33
CA GLU A 186 -9.14 -0.26 -3.48
C GLU A 186 -9.09 0.57 -4.78
N GLU A 187 -9.29 1.88 -4.72
CA GLU A 187 -9.27 2.78 -5.88
C GLU A 187 -7.97 3.57 -6.00
N SER A 188 -6.92 3.18 -5.24
CA SER A 188 -5.64 3.89 -5.17
C SER A 188 -4.49 3.00 -5.61
N ARG A 189 -3.50 3.60 -6.25
CA ARG A 189 -2.29 2.91 -6.69
C ARG A 189 -1.11 3.31 -5.80
N TYR A 190 -0.29 2.31 -5.42
CA TYR A 190 0.86 2.44 -4.54
C TYR A 190 2.09 1.84 -5.19
N TYR A 191 3.26 2.27 -4.76
CA TYR A 191 4.52 1.60 -5.09
C TYR A 191 5.28 1.28 -3.82
N PHE A 192 5.54 -0.01 -3.58
CA PHE A 192 6.31 -0.48 -2.44
C PHE A 192 7.75 -0.78 -2.88
N THR A 193 8.73 -0.23 -2.19
CA THR A 193 10.15 -0.45 -2.46
C THR A 193 10.53 -1.92 -2.24
N ASP A 194 11.72 -2.32 -2.65
CA ASP A 194 12.24 -3.68 -2.39
C ASP A 194 12.31 -4.02 -0.89
N LYS A 195 12.31 -3.00 -0.03
CA LYS A 195 12.24 -3.15 1.44
C LYS A 195 10.81 -3.21 1.97
N GLY A 196 9.82 -3.14 1.11
CA GLY A 196 8.40 -3.23 1.45
C GLY A 196 7.76 -1.93 1.89
N ALA A 197 8.50 -0.87 2.18
CA ALA A 197 7.92 0.43 2.53
C ALA A 197 7.35 1.12 1.29
N ALA A 198 6.15 1.71 1.42
CA ALA A 198 5.53 2.47 0.35
C ALA A 198 6.34 3.73 0.02
N ALA A 199 6.47 4.04 -1.25
CA ALA A 199 7.09 5.26 -1.74
C ALA A 199 6.21 6.48 -1.40
N VAL A 200 6.85 7.58 -1.01
CA VAL A 200 6.22 8.88 -0.80
C VAL A 200 7.04 9.96 -1.50
N GLY A 201 6.39 11.08 -1.87
CA GLY A 201 7.02 12.16 -2.60
C GLY A 201 7.34 11.79 -4.06
N TRP A 202 8.31 12.50 -4.63
CA TRP A 202 8.75 12.32 -6.02
C TRP A 202 9.54 11.03 -6.17
N GLN A 203 9.20 10.24 -7.20
CA GLN A 203 9.88 8.98 -7.55
C GLN A 203 10.16 8.90 -9.05
N GLU A 204 11.33 8.42 -9.40
CA GLU A 204 11.71 8.03 -10.78
C GLU A 204 11.63 6.51 -10.88
N LEU A 205 10.63 6.02 -11.61
CA LEU A 205 10.38 4.58 -11.79
C LEU A 205 10.27 4.26 -13.27
N ASP A 206 11.06 3.33 -13.75
CA ASP A 206 11.08 2.88 -15.16
C ASP A 206 11.20 4.02 -16.18
N GLY A 207 11.96 5.07 -15.84
CA GLY A 207 12.21 6.23 -16.70
C GLY A 207 11.05 7.22 -16.77
N ALA A 208 10.08 7.15 -15.86
CA ALA A 208 9.00 8.11 -15.69
C ALA A 208 8.96 8.66 -14.26
N THR A 209 8.53 9.91 -14.14
CA THR A 209 8.42 10.61 -12.85
C THR A 209 6.99 10.46 -12.31
N TYR A 210 6.89 10.08 -11.05
CA TYR A 210 5.64 9.94 -10.30
C TYR A 210 5.69 10.77 -9.02
N TYR A 211 4.54 11.04 -8.47
CA TYR A 211 4.41 11.60 -7.13
C TYR A 211 3.43 10.78 -6.29
N PHE A 212 3.82 10.50 -5.06
CA PHE A 212 2.98 9.84 -4.06
C PHE A 212 2.77 10.79 -2.90
N ASP A 213 1.52 10.96 -2.47
CA ASP A 213 1.19 11.80 -1.34
C ASP A 213 1.73 11.22 -0.01
N LYS A 214 1.44 11.86 1.11
CA LYS A 214 1.89 11.40 2.44
C LYS A 214 1.19 10.12 2.92
N GLU A 215 0.03 9.79 2.34
CA GLU A 215 -0.64 8.51 2.49
C GLU A 215 -0.12 7.46 1.50
N ALA A 216 0.96 7.77 0.78
CA ALA A 216 1.59 6.93 -0.25
C ALA A 216 0.70 6.64 -1.47
N LYS A 217 -0.36 7.40 -1.69
CA LYS A 217 -1.23 7.26 -2.86
C LYS A 217 -0.64 7.98 -4.06
N MET A 218 -0.66 7.32 -5.21
CA MET A 218 -0.16 7.89 -6.46
C MET A 218 -1.04 9.03 -6.95
N ALA A 219 -0.43 10.18 -7.26
CA ALA A 219 -1.11 11.32 -7.87
C ALA A 219 -1.47 11.05 -9.34
N THR A 220 -2.65 11.51 -9.75
CA THR A 220 -3.15 11.49 -11.14
C THR A 220 -3.87 12.79 -11.47
N GLY A 221 -3.96 13.14 -12.76
CA GLY A 221 -4.63 14.36 -13.19
C GLY A 221 -3.90 15.65 -12.77
N GLU A 222 -4.65 16.72 -12.57
CA GLU A 222 -4.11 18.00 -12.11
C GLU A 222 -3.93 17.96 -10.58
N THR A 223 -2.70 18.15 -10.13
CA THR A 223 -2.34 18.11 -8.70
C THR A 223 -1.45 19.31 -8.37
N TYR A 224 -1.83 20.10 -7.37
CA TYR A 224 -0.97 21.17 -6.85
C TYR A 224 0.00 20.61 -5.81
N LEU A 225 1.28 20.83 -6.05
CA LEU A 225 2.38 20.49 -5.13
C LEU A 225 3.08 21.78 -4.73
N GLY A 226 2.70 22.34 -3.60
CA GLY A 226 3.02 23.73 -3.26
C GLY A 226 2.37 24.68 -4.25
N LEU A 227 3.15 25.61 -4.80
CA LEU A 227 2.70 26.54 -5.83
C LEU A 227 2.86 26.01 -7.27
N THR A 228 3.27 24.75 -7.44
CA THR A 228 3.47 24.15 -8.77
C THR A 228 2.26 23.30 -9.14
N LEU A 229 1.59 23.65 -10.23
CA LEU A 229 0.58 22.77 -10.84
C LEU A 229 1.28 21.67 -11.62
N CYS A 230 1.11 20.44 -11.20
CA CYS A 230 1.59 19.23 -11.87
C CYS A 230 0.44 18.55 -12.60
N LEU A 231 0.65 18.18 -13.86
CA LEU A 231 -0.29 17.36 -14.62
C LEU A 231 0.28 15.96 -14.75
N PHE A 232 -0.45 14.98 -14.25
CA PHE A 232 -0.13 13.55 -14.38
C PHE A 232 -1.13 12.89 -15.34
N ASP A 233 -0.70 11.86 -16.04
CA ASP A 233 -1.62 11.03 -16.82
C ASP A 233 -2.42 10.08 -15.90
N LYS A 234 -3.32 9.28 -16.51
CA LYS A 234 -4.13 8.30 -15.78
C LYS A 234 -3.30 7.18 -15.11
N ASP A 235 -2.07 6.97 -15.58
CA ASP A 235 -1.13 5.99 -15.06
C ASP A 235 -0.16 6.60 -14.03
N GLY A 236 -0.35 7.89 -13.69
CA GLY A 236 0.42 8.64 -12.70
C GLY A 236 1.73 9.21 -13.21
N LYS A 237 2.03 9.15 -14.51
CA LYS A 237 3.24 9.70 -15.07
C LYS A 237 3.12 11.21 -15.20
N LEU A 238 4.13 11.95 -14.75
CA LEU A 238 4.20 13.38 -14.89
C LEU A 238 4.28 13.77 -16.38
N LEU A 239 3.34 14.60 -16.83
CA LEU A 239 3.27 15.15 -18.18
C LEU A 239 3.87 16.55 -18.24
N SER A 240 3.56 17.40 -17.25
CA SER A 240 4.07 18.79 -17.21
C SER A 240 4.05 19.35 -15.79
N LYS A 241 4.88 20.37 -15.58
CA LYS A 241 4.86 21.25 -14.40
C LYS A 241 4.66 22.69 -14.86
N LYS A 242 3.81 23.41 -14.16
CA LYS A 242 3.60 24.84 -14.38
C LYS A 242 3.80 25.57 -13.06
N GLU A 243 4.88 26.33 -12.97
CA GLU A 243 5.12 27.19 -11.81
C GLU A 243 4.07 28.30 -11.72
N SER A 244 3.65 28.60 -10.50
CA SER A 244 2.77 29.74 -10.24
C SER A 244 3.52 31.08 -10.47
N SER A 245 2.78 32.11 -10.88
CA SER A 245 3.28 33.48 -10.93
C SER A 245 3.23 34.18 -9.56
N ILE A 246 2.79 33.49 -8.50
CA ILE A 246 2.68 34.04 -7.15
C ILE A 246 4.08 34.12 -6.52
N ASP A 247 4.42 35.32 -6.01
CA ASP A 247 5.64 35.55 -5.26
C ASP A 247 5.38 35.39 -3.76
N PRO A 248 5.90 34.32 -3.07
CA PRO A 248 5.62 34.08 -1.67
C PRO A 248 6.18 35.16 -0.72
N ASN A 249 7.04 36.07 -1.22
CA ASN A 249 7.60 37.13 -0.41
C ASN A 249 6.77 38.45 -0.47
N ARG A 250 5.72 38.48 -1.30
CA ARG A 250 4.80 39.62 -1.36
C ARG A 250 3.54 39.33 -0.52
N PRO A 251 2.93 40.37 0.07
CA PRO A 251 1.67 40.14 0.80
C PRO A 251 0.58 39.63 -0.16
N MET A 252 -0.27 38.74 0.39
CA MET A 252 -1.35 38.13 -0.38
C MET A 252 -2.57 37.88 0.50
N VAL A 253 -3.75 37.86 -0.13
CA VAL A 253 -5.04 37.59 0.52
C VAL A 253 -5.91 36.73 -0.37
N ALA A 254 -6.79 35.93 0.24
CA ALA A 254 -7.78 35.16 -0.48
C ALA A 254 -9.16 35.82 -0.39
N LEU A 255 -9.64 36.38 -1.52
CA LEU A 255 -11.05 36.72 -1.67
C LEU A 255 -11.85 35.44 -1.86
N THR A 256 -12.87 35.23 -1.04
CA THR A 256 -13.70 34.02 -1.11
C THR A 256 -15.17 34.39 -1.21
N PHE A 257 -15.91 33.64 -2.04
CA PHE A 257 -17.31 33.92 -2.33
C PHE A 257 -18.19 32.70 -2.04
N ASP A 258 -19.17 32.84 -1.17
CA ASP A 258 -20.07 31.78 -0.76
C ASP A 258 -21.42 31.89 -1.47
N ASP A 259 -22.20 30.80 -1.43
CA ASP A 259 -23.57 30.67 -1.93
C ASP A 259 -23.76 30.74 -3.44
N GLY A 260 -22.69 31.04 -4.19
CA GLY A 260 -22.75 31.14 -5.65
C GLY A 260 -22.95 29.81 -6.40
N PRO A 261 -22.84 29.86 -7.72
CA PRO A 261 -22.73 31.06 -8.56
C PRO A 261 -23.99 31.93 -8.54
N GLY A 262 -23.79 33.26 -8.68
CA GLY A 262 -24.85 34.25 -8.77
C GLY A 262 -24.96 34.89 -10.15
N PRO A 263 -25.98 35.74 -10.38
CA PRO A 263 -26.22 36.39 -11.68
C PRO A 263 -25.07 37.25 -12.15
N ARG A 264 -24.27 37.83 -11.22
CA ARG A 264 -23.16 38.74 -11.52
C ARG A 264 -21.78 38.13 -11.29
N THR A 265 -21.66 36.83 -10.98
CA THR A 265 -20.37 36.13 -10.81
C THR A 265 -19.46 36.32 -12.05
N LYS A 266 -20.05 36.41 -13.26
CA LYS A 266 -19.29 36.65 -14.47
C LYS A 266 -18.53 37.98 -14.44
N GLU A 267 -19.08 39.02 -13.83
CA GLU A 267 -18.44 40.33 -13.70
C GLU A 267 -17.20 40.26 -12.78
N LEU A 268 -17.29 39.45 -11.70
CA LEU A 268 -16.14 39.17 -10.83
C LEU A 268 -15.03 38.46 -11.60
N LEU A 269 -15.37 37.46 -12.42
CA LEU A 269 -14.41 36.73 -13.22
C LEU A 269 -13.75 37.66 -14.28
N ASP A 270 -14.50 38.61 -14.86
CA ASP A 270 -13.97 39.61 -15.78
C ASP A 270 -12.94 40.53 -15.06
N ALA A 271 -13.23 40.95 -13.84
CA ALA A 271 -12.32 41.74 -13.01
C ALA A 271 -11.07 40.94 -12.59
N LEU A 272 -11.23 39.72 -12.08
CA LEU A 272 -10.11 38.86 -11.73
C LEU A 272 -9.18 38.59 -12.92
N GLN A 273 -9.76 38.30 -14.09
CA GLN A 273 -8.99 38.11 -15.33
C GLN A 273 -8.22 39.38 -15.72
N LYS A 274 -8.85 40.54 -15.64
CA LYS A 274 -8.23 41.84 -15.98
C LYS A 274 -7.01 42.12 -15.11
N TYR A 275 -7.08 41.78 -13.83
CA TYR A 275 -6.04 42.08 -12.85
C TYR A 275 -5.12 40.86 -12.57
N ASN A 276 -5.30 39.76 -13.29
CA ASN A 276 -4.55 38.51 -13.10
C ASN A 276 -4.57 38.02 -11.63
N GLY A 277 -5.74 38.14 -11.00
CA GLY A 277 -5.99 37.69 -9.65
C GLY A 277 -6.80 36.42 -9.64
N HIS A 278 -6.66 35.63 -8.57
CA HIS A 278 -7.44 34.44 -8.33
C HIS A 278 -8.36 34.65 -7.12
N ALA A 279 -9.40 33.82 -7.01
CA ALA A 279 -10.32 33.78 -5.86
C ALA A 279 -10.81 32.34 -5.65
N THR A 280 -11.39 32.06 -4.50
CA THR A 280 -12.04 30.76 -4.21
C THR A 280 -13.56 30.95 -4.15
N PHE A 281 -14.30 30.12 -4.90
CA PHE A 281 -15.76 30.15 -4.95
C PHE A 281 -16.33 28.91 -4.27
N PHE A 282 -16.97 29.09 -3.12
CA PHE A 282 -17.66 28.02 -2.39
C PHE A 282 -19.12 27.94 -2.86
N MET A 283 -19.40 27.00 -3.74
CA MET A 283 -20.63 26.93 -4.50
C MET A 283 -21.65 26.00 -3.87
N LEU A 284 -22.93 26.39 -3.91
CA LEU A 284 -24.04 25.49 -3.65
C LEU A 284 -24.25 24.53 -4.81
N GLY A 285 -24.21 23.23 -4.53
CA GLY A 285 -24.28 22.20 -5.56
C GLY A 285 -25.49 22.30 -6.47
N GLN A 286 -26.67 22.62 -5.89
CA GLN A 286 -27.93 22.81 -6.65
C GLN A 286 -27.90 23.94 -7.69
N LYS A 287 -26.99 24.93 -7.54
CA LYS A 287 -26.88 26.07 -8.47
C LYS A 287 -25.96 25.77 -9.64
N VAL A 288 -24.95 24.92 -9.44
CA VAL A 288 -23.90 24.64 -10.42
C VAL A 288 -24.42 24.29 -11.82
N PRO A 289 -25.44 23.41 -11.98
CA PRO A 289 -25.94 23.05 -13.32
C PRO A 289 -26.46 24.25 -14.13
N SER A 290 -27.07 25.22 -13.45
CA SER A 290 -27.61 26.43 -14.10
C SER A 290 -26.52 27.44 -14.51
N TYR A 291 -25.31 27.30 -13.98
CA TYR A 291 -24.16 28.18 -14.20
C TYR A 291 -22.92 27.40 -14.68
N ALA A 292 -23.09 26.24 -15.33
CA ALA A 292 -21.97 25.36 -15.70
C ALA A 292 -20.84 26.07 -16.45
N GLU A 293 -21.18 26.96 -17.42
CA GLU A 293 -20.17 27.73 -18.18
C GLU A 293 -19.41 28.74 -17.29
N VAL A 294 -20.05 29.26 -16.24
CA VAL A 294 -19.39 30.17 -15.28
C VAL A 294 -18.43 29.37 -14.42
N VAL A 295 -18.83 28.18 -13.94
CA VAL A 295 -17.99 27.30 -13.13
C VAL A 295 -16.79 26.78 -13.95
N LYS A 296 -17.00 26.41 -15.20
CA LYS A 296 -15.92 26.06 -16.13
C LYS A 296 -14.92 27.19 -16.26
N ARG A 297 -15.43 28.44 -16.47
CA ARG A 297 -14.56 29.63 -16.60
C ARG A 297 -13.79 29.95 -15.31
N MET A 298 -14.37 29.72 -14.12
CA MET A 298 -13.63 29.85 -12.84
C MET A 298 -12.34 29.03 -12.89
N LYS A 299 -12.45 27.73 -13.25
CA LYS A 299 -11.28 26.87 -13.42
C LYS A 299 -10.31 27.38 -14.48
N GLU A 300 -10.79 27.77 -15.65
CA GLU A 300 -9.95 28.26 -16.77
C GLU A 300 -9.14 29.50 -16.38
N LEU A 301 -9.66 30.32 -15.46
CA LEU A 301 -8.97 31.51 -14.94
C LEU A 301 -8.08 31.23 -13.72
N GLY A 302 -7.93 29.97 -13.30
CA GLY A 302 -7.12 29.61 -12.12
C GLY A 302 -7.81 29.87 -10.78
N CYS A 303 -9.10 30.18 -10.77
CA CYS A 303 -9.87 30.27 -9.53
C CYS A 303 -10.14 28.88 -8.95
N GLU A 304 -10.19 28.79 -7.63
CA GLU A 304 -10.41 27.55 -6.92
C GLU A 304 -11.90 27.24 -6.77
N LEU A 305 -12.23 25.98 -7.02
CA LEU A 305 -13.59 25.46 -6.87
C LEU A 305 -13.78 24.88 -5.48
N GLY A 306 -14.64 25.48 -4.69
CA GLY A 306 -14.98 25.07 -3.33
C GLY A 306 -16.41 24.50 -3.24
N ASN A 307 -16.60 23.58 -2.32
CA ASN A 307 -17.89 22.98 -1.98
C ASN A 307 -18.54 23.75 -0.83
N HIS A 308 -19.84 24.10 -0.95
CA HIS A 308 -20.62 24.76 0.10
C HIS A 308 -21.89 24.01 0.45
N SER A 309 -21.85 22.66 0.44
CA SER A 309 -22.99 21.76 0.49
C SER A 309 -23.90 21.84 -0.75
N TYR A 310 -24.92 21.00 -0.81
CA TYR A 310 -25.81 20.96 -1.97
C TYR A 310 -26.84 22.08 -1.93
N ASP A 311 -27.50 22.32 -0.79
CA ASP A 311 -28.61 23.25 -0.63
C ASP A 311 -28.45 24.23 0.56
N HIS A 312 -27.24 24.41 1.07
CA HIS A 312 -26.91 25.22 2.26
C HIS A 312 -27.39 24.62 3.59
N ALA A 313 -27.49 23.28 3.66
CA ALA A 313 -27.86 22.60 4.89
C ALA A 313 -26.82 22.74 6.01
N ASP A 314 -27.25 22.77 7.26
CA ASP A 314 -26.37 22.75 8.43
C ASP A 314 -25.82 21.33 8.66
N LEU A 315 -24.65 21.04 8.05
CA LEU A 315 -24.03 19.74 8.08
C LEU A 315 -23.58 19.32 9.49
N SER A 316 -23.42 20.28 10.40
CA SER A 316 -23.01 19.98 11.78
C SER A 316 -24.05 19.17 12.57
N LYS A 317 -25.27 19.15 12.08
CA LYS A 317 -26.43 18.44 12.65
C LYS A 317 -26.74 17.11 11.96
N MET A 318 -25.98 16.76 10.92
CA MET A 318 -26.20 15.54 10.14
C MET A 318 -25.32 14.38 10.63
N ASP A 319 -25.76 13.17 10.34
CA ASP A 319 -24.93 11.98 10.43
C ASP A 319 -23.93 11.89 9.27
N ALA A 320 -23.03 10.94 9.32
CA ALA A 320 -21.98 10.77 8.29
C ALA A 320 -22.56 10.56 6.89
N ALA A 321 -23.64 9.79 6.77
CA ALA A 321 -24.28 9.52 5.47
C ALA A 321 -24.92 10.79 4.88
N GLY A 322 -25.55 11.62 5.72
CA GLY A 322 -26.12 12.91 5.32
C GLY A 322 -25.03 13.89 4.86
N VAL A 323 -23.93 14.00 5.64
CA VAL A 323 -22.76 14.83 5.29
C VAL A 323 -22.18 14.38 3.95
N GLN A 324 -21.90 13.08 3.79
CA GLN A 324 -21.34 12.53 2.55
C GLN A 324 -22.24 12.81 1.34
N SER A 325 -23.54 12.60 1.48
CA SER A 325 -24.52 12.85 0.39
C SER A 325 -24.51 14.31 -0.09
N GLU A 326 -24.42 15.28 0.82
CA GLU A 326 -24.37 16.70 0.50
C GLU A 326 -23.08 17.07 -0.24
N VAL A 327 -21.95 16.53 0.23
CA VAL A 327 -20.63 16.74 -0.36
C VAL A 327 -20.55 16.12 -1.75
N ASP A 328 -20.95 14.85 -1.89
CA ASP A 328 -20.81 14.10 -3.14
C ASP A 328 -21.67 14.69 -4.26
N LYS A 329 -22.95 15.01 -3.99
CA LYS A 329 -23.82 15.65 -4.99
C LYS A 329 -23.26 16.96 -5.48
N THR A 330 -22.67 17.75 -4.59
CA THR A 330 -22.07 19.02 -4.94
C THR A 330 -20.83 18.83 -5.80
N ASN A 331 -19.93 17.92 -5.39
CA ASN A 331 -18.71 17.59 -6.14
C ASN A 331 -19.03 16.96 -7.50
N GLU A 332 -20.06 16.14 -7.60
CA GLU A 332 -20.53 15.59 -8.88
C GLU A 332 -20.94 16.71 -9.83
N ASN A 333 -21.77 17.66 -9.39
CA ASN A 333 -22.22 18.77 -10.21
C ASN A 333 -21.04 19.69 -10.63
N ILE A 334 -20.11 19.99 -9.70
CA ILE A 334 -18.90 20.78 -10.03
C ILE A 334 -18.03 20.02 -11.04
N SER A 335 -17.85 18.73 -10.85
CA SER A 335 -17.06 17.89 -11.76
C SER A 335 -17.67 17.79 -13.15
N GLN A 336 -18.98 17.70 -13.26
CA GLN A 336 -19.69 17.74 -14.55
C GLN A 336 -19.50 19.05 -15.28
N ALA A 337 -19.47 20.18 -14.56
CA ALA A 337 -19.33 21.51 -15.15
C ALA A 337 -17.88 21.83 -15.53
N ALA A 338 -16.90 21.50 -14.67
CA ALA A 338 -15.50 21.93 -14.82
C ALA A 338 -14.52 20.79 -15.14
N GLY A 339 -14.96 19.53 -15.16
CA GLY A 339 -14.09 18.37 -15.38
C GLY A 339 -13.26 17.96 -14.14
N GLN A 340 -13.47 18.62 -13.00
CA GLN A 340 -12.88 18.26 -11.70
C GLN A 340 -13.82 18.67 -10.56
N GLY A 341 -13.78 17.97 -9.43
CA GLY A 341 -14.51 18.31 -8.21
C GLY A 341 -13.88 19.49 -7.46
N ALA A 342 -14.50 19.87 -6.33
CA ALA A 342 -13.94 20.85 -5.42
C ALA A 342 -12.71 20.30 -4.70
N SER A 343 -11.73 21.19 -4.44
CA SER A 343 -10.50 20.88 -3.69
C SER A 343 -10.61 21.18 -2.19
N VAL A 344 -11.51 22.10 -1.83
CA VAL A 344 -11.75 22.59 -0.48
C VAL A 344 -13.24 22.69 -0.18
N MET A 345 -13.59 22.72 1.07
CA MET A 345 -14.97 22.93 1.51
C MET A 345 -15.09 24.10 2.48
N ARG A 346 -16.17 24.84 2.40
CA ARG A 346 -16.62 25.74 3.47
C ARG A 346 -17.95 25.25 4.00
N PRO A 347 -18.03 24.83 5.28
CA PRO A 347 -19.29 24.43 5.88
C PRO A 347 -20.26 25.61 5.96
N PRO A 348 -21.55 25.44 5.60
CA PRO A 348 -22.56 26.47 5.84
C PRO A 348 -22.57 26.96 7.29
N TYR A 349 -22.75 28.27 7.44
CA TYR A 349 -22.72 28.95 8.77
C TYR A 349 -21.38 28.88 9.52
N GLY A 350 -20.32 28.34 8.92
CA GLY A 350 -19.05 28.03 9.62
C GLY A 350 -19.20 26.96 10.69
N ALA A 351 -20.30 26.19 10.69
CA ALA A 351 -20.62 25.21 11.71
C ALA A 351 -19.89 23.88 11.44
N ILE A 352 -19.13 23.40 12.41
CA ILE A 352 -18.29 22.20 12.28
C ILE A 352 -18.63 21.19 13.38
N SER A 353 -18.64 19.90 13.02
CA SER A 353 -18.78 18.78 13.95
C SER A 353 -17.61 17.79 13.81
N SER A 354 -17.45 16.91 14.79
CA SER A 354 -16.46 15.80 14.71
C SER A 354 -16.76 14.85 13.56
N THR A 355 -18.03 14.58 13.27
CA THR A 355 -18.46 13.78 12.14
C THR A 355 -17.97 14.37 10.82
N MET A 356 -18.11 15.68 10.62
CA MET A 356 -17.64 16.35 9.41
C MET A 356 -16.12 16.20 9.21
N LYS A 357 -15.33 16.34 10.27
CA LYS A 357 -13.87 16.21 10.20
C LYS A 357 -13.38 14.85 9.71
N THR A 358 -14.14 13.80 9.96
CA THR A 358 -13.82 12.43 9.56
C THR A 358 -14.48 11.99 8.25
N THR A 359 -15.50 12.73 7.77
CA THR A 359 -16.34 12.32 6.63
C THR A 359 -16.03 13.11 5.36
N ILE A 360 -15.75 14.42 5.48
CA ILE A 360 -15.72 15.33 4.32
C ILE A 360 -14.58 15.01 3.32
N GLY A 361 -13.48 14.45 3.76
CA GLY A 361 -12.37 14.10 2.85
C GLY A 361 -11.68 15.27 2.16
N MET A 362 -11.95 16.52 2.59
CA MET A 362 -11.37 17.77 2.10
C MET A 362 -10.97 18.68 3.25
N PRO A 363 -10.03 19.63 3.04
CA PRO A 363 -9.77 20.73 3.97
C PRO A 363 -11.00 21.62 4.11
N MET A 364 -11.27 22.09 5.32
CA MET A 364 -12.38 22.99 5.62
C MET A 364 -11.88 24.41 5.84
N MET A 365 -12.31 25.36 4.99
CA MET A 365 -11.91 26.76 5.00
C MET A 365 -12.97 27.62 5.64
N LEU A 366 -12.64 28.28 6.73
CA LEU A 366 -13.42 29.37 7.31
C LEU A 366 -12.88 30.72 6.82
N TRP A 367 -12.87 31.72 7.66
CA TRP A 367 -12.41 33.07 7.37
C TRP A 367 -11.97 33.77 8.66
N ASN A 368 -11.16 34.78 8.54
CA ASN A 368 -10.82 35.70 9.63
C ASN A 368 -11.33 37.12 9.40
N ILE A 369 -11.72 37.48 8.16
CA ILE A 369 -12.45 38.71 7.89
C ILE A 369 -13.88 38.37 7.44
N ASP A 370 -14.89 38.62 8.30
CA ASP A 370 -16.31 38.60 7.95
C ASP A 370 -16.74 39.99 7.54
N THR A 371 -17.02 40.18 6.26
CA THR A 371 -17.44 41.49 5.74
C THR A 371 -18.86 41.87 6.15
N LEU A 372 -19.64 40.94 6.66
CA LEU A 372 -21.09 41.08 6.94
C LEU A 372 -21.90 41.58 5.74
N ASP A 373 -21.44 41.36 4.52
CA ASP A 373 -22.08 41.79 3.26
C ASP A 373 -23.48 41.16 3.13
N TRP A 374 -23.62 39.87 3.54
CA TRP A 374 -24.90 39.17 3.61
C TRP A 374 -25.94 39.83 4.49
N LYS A 375 -25.53 40.64 5.48
CA LYS A 375 -26.38 41.31 6.46
C LYS A 375 -26.56 42.77 6.13
N THR A 376 -25.50 43.49 5.83
CA THR A 376 -25.51 44.95 5.65
C THR A 376 -26.12 45.36 4.32
N ARG A 377 -25.89 44.60 3.25
CA ARG A 377 -26.29 44.92 1.88
C ARG A 377 -25.83 46.32 1.48
N ASP A 378 -24.59 46.66 1.81
CA ASP A 378 -24.02 47.97 1.66
C ASP A 378 -22.54 47.81 1.14
N ALA A 379 -22.29 48.18 -0.10
CA ALA A 379 -20.98 48.00 -0.73
C ALA A 379 -19.88 48.76 0.03
N GLN A 380 -20.16 49.98 0.48
CA GLN A 380 -19.14 50.77 1.17
C GLN A 380 -18.75 50.15 2.54
N LYS A 381 -19.71 49.64 3.30
CA LYS A 381 -19.42 48.96 4.55
C LYS A 381 -18.61 47.68 4.34
N THR A 382 -18.88 46.93 3.27
CA THR A 382 -18.10 45.78 2.88
C THR A 382 -16.66 46.15 2.54
N ILE A 383 -16.47 47.24 1.77
CA ILE A 383 -15.15 47.75 1.43
C ILE A 383 -14.40 48.21 2.70
N ASP A 384 -15.07 48.99 3.57
CA ASP A 384 -14.49 49.50 4.81
C ASP A 384 -14.07 48.37 5.77
N ALA A 385 -14.87 47.29 5.84
CA ALA A 385 -14.55 46.11 6.66
C ALA A 385 -13.25 45.44 6.19
N VAL A 386 -13.04 45.32 4.90
CA VAL A 386 -11.80 44.74 4.33
C VAL A 386 -10.65 45.72 4.48
N MET A 387 -10.74 46.91 3.91
CA MET A 387 -9.61 47.90 3.84
C MET A 387 -9.19 48.39 5.23
N GLY A 388 -10.07 48.36 6.23
CA GLY A 388 -9.76 48.75 7.59
C GLY A 388 -8.99 47.73 8.41
N SER A 389 -8.89 46.45 7.95
CA SER A 389 -8.35 45.38 8.75
C SER A 389 -7.44 44.38 8.00
N VAL A 390 -7.44 44.39 6.68
CA VAL A 390 -6.74 43.42 5.84
C VAL A 390 -5.25 43.35 6.10
N LYS A 391 -4.73 42.12 6.19
CA LYS A 391 -3.31 41.78 6.38
C LYS A 391 -2.92 40.64 5.45
N ASP A 392 -1.61 40.48 5.33
CA ASP A 392 -1.03 39.32 4.65
C ASP A 392 -1.46 38.00 5.31
N GLY A 393 -2.01 37.09 4.53
CA GLY A 393 -2.50 35.79 4.98
C GLY A 393 -4.01 35.71 5.25
N ASP A 394 -4.76 36.80 5.10
CA ASP A 394 -6.18 36.86 5.43
C ASP A 394 -7.05 36.10 4.39
N ILE A 395 -8.08 35.42 4.90
CA ILE A 395 -9.19 34.84 4.16
C ILE A 395 -10.44 35.68 4.39
N ILE A 396 -10.98 36.27 3.32
CA ILE A 396 -12.05 37.24 3.34
C ILE A 396 -13.36 36.59 2.88
N LEU A 397 -14.39 36.59 3.73
CA LEU A 397 -15.72 36.08 3.41
C LEU A 397 -16.54 37.16 2.71
N MET A 398 -17.06 36.82 1.53
CA MET A 398 -18.05 37.57 0.75
C MET A 398 -19.08 36.61 0.12
N HIS A 399 -20.10 37.17 -0.55
CA HIS A 399 -21.12 36.38 -1.25
C HIS A 399 -21.38 36.97 -2.64
N ASP A 400 -21.21 36.18 -3.71
CA ASP A 400 -21.37 36.66 -5.10
C ASP A 400 -22.83 36.65 -5.61
N ILE A 401 -23.76 36.33 -4.72
CA ILE A 401 -25.21 36.32 -4.99
C ILE A 401 -25.91 37.68 -4.75
N HIS A 402 -25.20 38.64 -4.16
CA HIS A 402 -25.75 39.96 -3.80
C HIS A 402 -25.08 41.05 -4.61
N THR A 403 -25.92 41.97 -5.15
CA THR A 403 -25.44 43.06 -6.02
C THR A 403 -24.41 43.92 -5.28
N GLU A 404 -24.68 44.31 -4.05
CA GLU A 404 -23.83 45.20 -3.25
C GLU A 404 -22.48 44.52 -2.91
N SER A 405 -22.49 43.19 -2.69
CA SER A 405 -21.26 42.42 -2.46
C SER A 405 -20.40 42.37 -3.73
N VAL A 406 -21.02 42.16 -4.89
CA VAL A 406 -20.31 42.19 -6.18
C VAL A 406 -19.77 43.58 -6.46
N ASP A 407 -20.53 44.65 -6.24
CA ASP A 407 -20.07 46.03 -6.40
C ASP A 407 -18.85 46.30 -5.48
N ALA A 408 -18.90 45.86 -4.23
CA ALA A 408 -17.77 45.96 -3.30
C ALA A 408 -16.54 45.19 -3.81
N ALA A 409 -16.71 43.95 -4.27
CA ALA A 409 -15.62 43.13 -4.77
C ALA A 409 -14.96 43.72 -6.04
N LEU A 410 -15.76 44.30 -6.96
CA LEU A 410 -15.25 44.98 -8.14
C LEU A 410 -14.38 46.20 -7.81
N GLU A 411 -14.61 46.85 -6.67
CA GLU A 411 -13.77 47.94 -6.16
C GLU A 411 -12.58 47.43 -5.34
N LEU A 412 -12.77 46.38 -4.51
CA LEU A 412 -11.72 45.82 -3.69
C LEU A 412 -10.60 45.20 -4.50
N ILE A 413 -10.92 44.50 -5.60
CA ILE A 413 -9.92 43.83 -6.46
C ILE A 413 -8.79 44.78 -6.86
N PRO A 414 -9.06 45.92 -7.56
CA PRO A 414 -7.98 46.84 -7.92
C PRO A 414 -7.33 47.51 -6.70
N ARG A 415 -8.09 47.88 -5.66
CA ARG A 415 -7.54 48.57 -4.47
C ARG A 415 -6.54 47.70 -3.70
N LEU A 416 -6.85 46.46 -3.47
CA LEU A 416 -5.93 45.51 -2.79
C LEU A 416 -4.63 45.33 -3.60
N MET A 417 -4.74 45.24 -4.92
CA MET A 417 -3.57 45.12 -5.78
C MET A 417 -2.73 46.38 -5.84
N ASP A 418 -3.38 47.56 -5.84
CA ASP A 418 -2.68 48.86 -5.78
C ASP A 418 -1.94 49.03 -4.44
N GLU A 419 -2.45 48.45 -3.35
CA GLU A 419 -1.77 48.38 -2.04
C GLU A 419 -0.68 47.30 -1.98
N GLY A 420 -0.47 46.52 -3.07
CA GLY A 420 0.62 45.57 -3.22
C GLY A 420 0.23 44.10 -2.89
N TYR A 421 -1.00 43.82 -2.51
CA TYR A 421 -1.48 42.46 -2.28
C TYR A 421 -1.60 41.69 -3.58
N GLN A 422 -1.28 40.40 -3.53
CA GLN A 422 -1.64 39.43 -4.55
C GLN A 422 -2.98 38.80 -4.18
N LEU A 423 -3.89 38.69 -5.12
CA LEU A 423 -5.16 37.98 -4.95
C LEU A 423 -4.98 36.55 -5.35
N VAL A 424 -5.12 35.65 -4.41
CA VAL A 424 -4.80 34.22 -4.55
C VAL A 424 -5.97 33.34 -4.10
N THR A 425 -5.98 32.07 -4.46
CA THR A 425 -6.91 31.09 -3.89
C THR A 425 -6.51 30.73 -2.46
N VAL A 426 -7.39 30.09 -1.68
CA VAL A 426 -7.04 29.64 -0.32
C VAL A 426 -5.94 28.57 -0.33
N SER A 427 -5.93 27.70 -1.35
CA SER A 427 -4.87 26.69 -1.50
C SER A 427 -3.53 27.33 -1.92
N GLU A 428 -3.54 28.32 -2.81
CA GLU A 428 -2.34 29.08 -3.17
C GLU A 428 -1.79 29.86 -1.96
N LEU A 429 -2.67 30.47 -1.17
CA LEU A 429 -2.31 31.18 0.06
C LEU A 429 -1.62 30.24 1.05
N ALA A 430 -2.26 29.10 1.35
CA ALA A 430 -1.68 28.08 2.24
C ALA A 430 -0.30 27.63 1.76
N ALA A 431 -0.19 27.26 0.48
CA ALA A 431 1.06 26.81 -0.13
C ALA A 431 2.17 27.85 -0.08
N ALA A 432 1.85 29.14 -0.40
CA ALA A 432 2.80 30.24 -0.34
C ALA A 432 3.32 30.51 1.08
N LYS A 433 2.50 30.25 2.10
CA LYS A 433 2.85 30.35 3.52
C LYS A 433 3.47 29.08 4.10
N GLY A 434 3.74 28.06 3.24
CA GLY A 434 4.38 26.82 3.65
C GLY A 434 3.47 25.86 4.44
N ASN A 435 2.15 26.06 4.34
CA ASN A 435 1.16 25.21 4.98
C ASN A 435 0.65 24.14 4.02
N GLU A 436 0.59 22.90 4.48
CA GLU A 436 -0.04 21.80 3.77
C GLU A 436 -1.46 21.59 4.30
N LEU A 437 -2.45 21.69 3.41
CA LEU A 437 -3.85 21.49 3.77
C LEU A 437 -4.17 20.02 4.02
N GLN A 438 -4.79 19.73 5.16
CA GLN A 438 -5.12 18.37 5.57
C GLN A 438 -6.61 18.09 5.43
N ASN A 439 -6.99 16.93 4.93
CA ASN A 439 -8.38 16.47 4.92
C ASN A 439 -8.93 16.49 6.34
N GLY A 440 -10.13 17.09 6.53
CA GLY A 440 -10.72 17.28 7.85
C GLY A 440 -10.08 18.38 8.70
N GLY A 441 -8.97 18.97 8.25
CA GLY A 441 -8.37 20.17 8.85
C GLY A 441 -9.28 21.39 8.71
N VAL A 442 -9.14 22.35 9.62
CA VAL A 442 -9.93 23.59 9.66
C VAL A 442 -8.98 24.78 9.70
N TYR A 443 -9.16 25.71 8.78
CA TYR A 443 -8.26 26.86 8.59
C TYR A 443 -9.06 28.15 8.50
N THR A 444 -8.53 29.23 9.09
CA THR A 444 -9.16 30.57 9.12
C THR A 444 -8.31 31.63 8.43
N ASP A 445 -7.00 31.45 8.39
CA ASP A 445 -5.95 32.33 7.85
C ASP A 445 -4.63 31.55 7.72
N PHE A 446 -3.57 32.19 7.21
CA PHE A 446 -2.25 31.57 7.07
C PHE A 446 -1.09 32.52 7.39
#